data_2cd9c91c2fc5b00c9ccd1edd77cafcdd
#
_entry.id   2cd9c91c2fc5b00c9ccd1edd77cafcdd
#
_cell.length_a   1.000
_cell.length_b   1.000
_cell.length_c   1.000
_cell.angle_alpha   90.00
_cell.angle_beta   90.00
_cell.angle_gamma   90.00
#
_symmetry.space_group_name_H-M   'P 1'
#
loop_
_entity.id
_entity.type
_entity.pdbx_description
1 polymer ?
#
loop_
_entity_poly.entity_id
_entity_poly.type
_entity_poly.pdbx_seq_one_letter_code
_entity_poly.pdbx_strand_id
1 'polypeptide(L)'
;MGYAYDTVLAFATVGAASPFPTALAAAPGDSLTVRGVVSESKVSLEAVIYGTNAVGQKARIVSPLLHDNVTGLTFAAGENPAAFLVPAAIDVALSEQDTLSLYGAATAASTILMGLQIQYENVRGVQADLYRWSDLRNDVKSFKAIEVDLAAIAVGAWTDTLITQTENQLHADSSYAVVGYSCSQSVDLVGVKGIATGNLRYCGPGASSTLDLTSYFIYMGEEQNIATVPVFQANDRNSFYVSAANHAAIGGGTAIVSLIVAELKNKK
;
A
#
# COMPACT_ATOMS: atom_id res chain seq x y z
N MET A 1 2.05 -0.80 -21.88
CA MET A 1 1.03 -1.09 -20.86
C MET A 1 1.49 -0.43 -19.59
N GLY A 2 0.66 0.43 -18.99
CA GLY A 2 0.98 1.13 -17.74
C GLY A 2 0.27 0.43 -16.59
N TYR A 3 1.00 0.11 -15.54
CA TYR A 3 0.45 -0.39 -14.29
C TYR A 3 0.33 0.76 -13.29
N ALA A 4 -0.67 0.70 -12.41
CA ALA A 4 -0.80 1.56 -11.25
C ALA A 4 -1.32 0.72 -10.08
N TYR A 5 -0.93 1.11 -8.88
CA TYR A 5 -1.40 0.47 -7.64
C TYR A 5 -2.15 1.51 -6.82
N ASP A 6 -3.26 1.08 -6.24
CA ASP A 6 -4.02 1.90 -5.29
C ASP A 6 -4.26 1.08 -4.02
N THR A 7 -3.92 1.64 -2.88
CA THR A 7 -4.22 1.02 -1.59
C THR A 7 -5.40 1.74 -0.98
N VAL A 8 -6.53 1.05 -0.94
CA VAL A 8 -7.79 1.55 -0.39
C VAL A 8 -7.90 1.12 1.07
N LEU A 9 -8.27 2.05 1.93
CA LEU A 9 -8.40 1.84 3.37
C LEU A 9 -9.87 1.77 3.80
N ALA A 10 -10.19 0.78 4.63
CA ALA A 10 -11.46 0.69 5.34
C ALA A 10 -11.25 0.35 6.81
N PHE A 11 -12.15 0.80 7.67
CA PHE A 11 -12.06 0.53 9.10
C PHE A 11 -13.43 0.45 9.78
N ALA A 12 -13.45 -0.13 10.97
CA ALA A 12 -14.57 -0.08 11.91
C ALA A 12 -14.05 -0.07 13.35
N THR A 13 -14.74 0.64 14.22
CA THR A 13 -14.48 0.60 15.67
C THR A 13 -15.62 -0.14 16.34
N VAL A 14 -15.29 -1.17 17.12
CA VAL A 14 -16.24 -2.00 17.84
C VAL A 14 -16.05 -1.86 19.35
N GLY A 15 -17.14 -1.65 20.09
CA GLY A 15 -17.11 -1.44 21.54
C GLY A 15 -17.03 -2.74 22.38
N ALA A 16 -17.19 -3.88 21.76
CA ALA A 16 -17.12 -5.22 22.40
C ALA A 16 -16.69 -6.25 21.36
N ALA A 17 -16.51 -7.52 21.78
CA ALA A 17 -16.31 -8.61 20.85
C ALA A 17 -17.38 -8.61 19.77
N SER A 18 -16.97 -8.60 18.52
CA SER A 18 -17.84 -8.57 17.37
C SER A 18 -17.68 -9.86 16.58
N PRO A 19 -18.77 -10.66 16.45
CA PRO A 19 -18.71 -11.83 15.60
C PRO A 19 -18.52 -11.40 14.15
N PHE A 20 -17.89 -12.24 13.39
CA PHE A 20 -17.81 -12.09 11.95
C PHE A 20 -19.23 -12.24 11.33
N PRO A 21 -19.68 -11.34 10.44
CA PRO A 21 -18.93 -10.21 9.89
C PRO A 21 -19.31 -8.84 10.50
N THR A 22 -18.31 -8.05 10.86
CA THR A 22 -18.49 -6.61 11.08
C THR A 22 -18.13 -5.86 9.80
N ALA A 23 -19.06 -5.07 9.26
CA ALA A 23 -18.81 -4.28 8.05
C ALA A 23 -17.82 -3.14 8.33
N LEU A 24 -16.85 -2.97 7.43
CA LEU A 24 -15.90 -1.86 7.45
C LEU A 24 -16.36 -0.78 6.45
N ALA A 25 -16.24 0.48 6.86
CA ALA A 25 -16.50 1.62 6.00
C ALA A 25 -15.19 2.15 5.40
N ALA A 26 -15.26 2.71 4.20
CA ALA A 26 -14.12 3.39 3.59
C ALA A 26 -13.60 4.51 4.50
N ALA A 27 -12.28 4.63 4.58
CA ALA A 27 -11.64 5.76 5.27
C ALA A 27 -11.96 7.09 4.57
N PRO A 28 -11.90 8.24 5.30
CA PRO A 28 -12.10 9.54 4.69
C PRO A 28 -11.20 9.76 3.47
N GLY A 29 -11.80 10.07 2.34
CA GLY A 29 -11.10 10.30 1.07
C GLY A 29 -10.85 9.05 0.22
N ASP A 30 -11.19 7.85 0.71
CA ASP A 30 -11.11 6.60 -0.03
C ASP A 30 -12.49 6.18 -0.58
N SER A 31 -12.46 5.25 -1.54
CA SER A 31 -13.65 4.65 -2.12
C SER A 31 -13.44 3.14 -2.25
N LEU A 32 -14.44 2.38 -1.82
CA LEU A 32 -14.46 0.92 -2.04
C LEU A 32 -14.95 0.55 -3.45
N THR A 33 -15.24 1.54 -4.29
CA THR A 33 -15.57 1.29 -5.70
C THR A 33 -14.29 1.16 -6.51
N VAL A 34 -14.15 0.03 -7.16
CA VAL A 34 -13.02 -0.27 -8.05
C VAL A 34 -12.98 0.72 -9.20
N ARG A 35 -11.82 1.32 -9.45
CA ARG A 35 -11.65 2.32 -10.52
C ARG A 35 -11.86 1.70 -11.90
N GLY A 36 -12.36 2.50 -12.83
CA GLY A 36 -12.47 2.10 -14.22
C GLY A 36 -11.11 2.04 -14.92
N VAL A 37 -10.95 1.04 -15.76
CA VAL A 37 -9.78 0.83 -16.61
C VAL A 37 -10.10 1.08 -18.08
N VAL A 38 -9.08 1.11 -18.92
CA VAL A 38 -9.23 1.12 -20.37
C VAL A 38 -9.78 -0.24 -20.81
N SER A 39 -10.57 -0.26 -21.88
CA SER A 39 -11.15 -1.50 -22.42
C SER A 39 -10.11 -2.61 -22.56
N GLU A 40 -10.49 -3.82 -22.18
CA GLU A 40 -9.66 -5.03 -22.19
C GLU A 40 -8.51 -5.06 -21.14
N SER A 41 -8.38 -4.01 -20.33
CA SER A 41 -7.41 -3.99 -19.22
C SER A 41 -7.97 -4.69 -17.99
N LYS A 42 -7.05 -5.15 -17.12
CA LYS A 42 -7.38 -5.93 -15.93
C LYS A 42 -7.31 -5.11 -14.65
N VAL A 43 -8.06 -5.56 -13.66
CA VAL A 43 -7.95 -5.14 -12.26
C VAL A 43 -7.79 -6.38 -11.41
N SER A 44 -6.78 -6.40 -10.55
CA SER A 44 -6.52 -7.53 -9.66
C SER A 44 -6.23 -7.11 -8.23
N LEU A 45 -6.55 -7.99 -7.28
CA LEU A 45 -6.21 -7.84 -5.88
C LEU A 45 -4.81 -8.41 -5.65
N GLU A 46 -3.88 -7.58 -5.17
CA GLU A 46 -2.48 -7.97 -4.95
C GLU A 46 -2.17 -8.30 -3.50
N ALA A 47 -2.72 -7.52 -2.57
CA ALA A 47 -2.49 -7.75 -1.16
C ALA A 47 -3.67 -7.30 -0.30
N VAL A 48 -3.82 -7.94 0.85
CA VAL A 48 -4.73 -7.56 1.93
C VAL A 48 -3.88 -7.36 3.17
N ILE A 49 -3.93 -6.16 3.75
CA ILE A 49 -3.24 -5.84 4.98
C ILE A 49 -4.30 -5.58 6.05
N TYR A 50 -4.15 -6.23 7.20
CA TYR A 50 -5.13 -6.19 8.26
C TYR A 50 -4.47 -5.81 9.58
N GLY A 51 -4.98 -4.75 10.22
CA GLY A 51 -4.50 -4.25 11.50
C GLY A 51 -5.62 -4.20 12.54
N THR A 52 -5.29 -4.55 13.78
CA THR A 52 -6.19 -4.45 14.92
C THR A 52 -5.40 -4.60 16.22
N ASN A 53 -5.96 -4.17 17.33
CA ASN A 53 -5.40 -4.37 18.67
C ASN A 53 -5.90 -5.65 19.38
N ALA A 54 -6.65 -6.51 18.69
CA ALA A 54 -7.14 -7.79 19.23
C ALA A 54 -6.50 -8.99 18.50
N VAL A 55 -6.56 -10.17 19.11
CA VAL A 55 -5.96 -11.43 18.60
C VAL A 55 -7.03 -12.32 17.96
N GLY A 56 -6.65 -13.19 17.03
CA GLY A 56 -7.55 -14.20 16.46
C GLY A 56 -8.56 -13.64 15.46
N GLN A 57 -8.11 -12.82 14.56
CA GLN A 57 -8.92 -12.03 13.63
C GLN A 57 -9.20 -12.73 12.32
N LYS A 58 -10.26 -12.30 11.65
CA LYS A 58 -10.57 -12.67 10.26
C LYS A 58 -10.92 -11.43 9.46
N ALA A 59 -10.44 -11.40 8.24
CA ALA A 59 -10.80 -10.42 7.23
C ALA A 59 -11.56 -11.10 6.08
N ARG A 60 -12.61 -10.48 5.57
CA ARG A 60 -13.36 -10.97 4.41
C ARG A 60 -13.61 -9.87 3.41
N ILE A 61 -13.39 -10.19 2.14
CA ILE A 61 -13.66 -9.35 1.00
C ILE A 61 -14.75 -10.02 0.18
N VAL A 62 -15.78 -9.27 -0.18
CA VAL A 62 -16.88 -9.73 -1.04
C VAL A 62 -16.93 -8.85 -2.28
N SER A 63 -16.93 -9.49 -3.44
CA SER A 63 -17.13 -8.90 -4.76
C SER A 63 -17.82 -9.94 -5.64
N PRO A 64 -18.57 -9.55 -6.67
CA PRO A 64 -19.23 -10.49 -7.59
C PRO A 64 -18.30 -11.50 -8.25
N LEU A 65 -17.01 -11.15 -8.43
CA LEU A 65 -15.99 -12.06 -9.00
C LEU A 65 -15.27 -12.92 -7.95
N LEU A 66 -15.44 -12.64 -6.65
CA LEU A 66 -14.81 -13.40 -5.56
C LEU A 66 -15.78 -14.46 -5.03
N HIS A 67 -15.75 -15.67 -5.61
CA HIS A 67 -16.59 -16.84 -5.32
C HIS A 67 -18.07 -16.56 -5.55
N ASP A 68 -18.77 -16.18 -4.52
CA ASP A 68 -20.16 -15.73 -4.57
C ASP A 68 -20.31 -14.43 -3.75
N ASN A 69 -21.45 -13.76 -3.94
CA ASN A 69 -21.74 -12.50 -3.26
C ASN A 69 -21.95 -12.64 -1.73
N VAL A 70 -21.90 -13.86 -1.19
CA VAL A 70 -22.20 -14.15 0.22
C VAL A 70 -20.96 -14.54 0.98
N THR A 71 -20.14 -15.46 0.45
CA THR A 71 -19.00 -16.01 1.17
C THR A 71 -17.71 -15.22 0.93
N GLY A 72 -17.49 -14.71 -0.28
CA GLY A 72 -16.29 -13.94 -0.62
C GLY A 72 -14.98 -14.66 -0.30
N LEU A 73 -13.90 -13.89 -0.22
CA LEU A 73 -12.56 -14.37 0.11
C LEU A 73 -12.25 -14.03 1.57
N THR A 74 -11.96 -15.06 2.38
CA THR A 74 -11.71 -14.91 3.82
C THR A 74 -10.28 -15.29 4.18
N PHE A 75 -9.63 -14.41 4.96
CA PHE A 75 -8.29 -14.60 5.49
C PHE A 75 -8.34 -14.69 7.02
N ALA A 76 -7.56 -15.59 7.62
CA ALA A 76 -7.35 -15.66 9.06
C ALA A 76 -6.06 -14.90 9.40
N ALA A 77 -6.15 -13.94 10.31
CA ALA A 77 -5.00 -13.15 10.75
C ALA A 77 -4.49 -13.67 12.09
N GLY A 78 -3.25 -14.13 12.13
CA GLY A 78 -2.55 -14.57 13.35
C GLY A 78 -1.61 -13.54 13.94
N GLU A 79 -1.22 -12.54 13.15
CA GLU A 79 -0.28 -11.47 13.49
C GLU A 79 -0.93 -10.09 13.36
N ASN A 80 -0.31 -9.06 13.89
CA ASN A 80 -0.77 -7.70 13.81
C ASN A 80 0.40 -6.73 13.55
N PRO A 81 0.46 -6.05 12.40
CA PRO A 81 -0.41 -6.24 11.23
C PRO A 81 -0.17 -7.59 10.54
N ALA A 82 -1.25 -8.15 10.01
CA ALA A 82 -1.18 -9.31 9.13
C ALA A 82 -1.21 -8.85 7.67
N ALA A 83 -0.30 -9.36 6.88
CA ALA A 83 -0.26 -9.11 5.44
C ALA A 83 -0.48 -10.42 4.69
N PHE A 84 -1.46 -10.43 3.81
CA PHE A 84 -1.74 -11.54 2.92
C PHE A 84 -1.41 -11.08 1.49
N LEU A 85 -0.30 -11.56 0.96
CA LEU A 85 -0.01 -11.38 -0.45
C LEU A 85 -0.86 -12.38 -1.23
N VAL A 86 -1.58 -11.88 -2.19
CA VAL A 86 -2.32 -12.72 -3.12
C VAL A 86 -1.31 -13.28 -4.11
N PRO A 87 -1.15 -14.62 -4.21
CA PRO A 87 -0.18 -15.17 -5.12
C PRO A 87 -0.45 -14.71 -6.56
N ALA A 88 0.54 -14.13 -7.18
CA ALA A 88 0.50 -13.64 -8.55
C ALA A 88 -0.03 -14.68 -9.56
N ALA A 89 0.26 -15.95 -9.31
CA ALA A 89 -0.20 -17.05 -10.15
C ALA A 89 -1.73 -17.27 -10.12
N ILE A 90 -2.44 -16.69 -9.15
CA ILE A 90 -3.89 -16.89 -9.00
C ILE A 90 -4.69 -15.82 -9.74
N ASP A 91 -4.11 -14.64 -10.00
CA ASP A 91 -4.76 -13.52 -10.68
C ASP A 91 -6.19 -13.28 -10.15
N VAL A 92 -6.29 -12.80 -8.89
CA VAL A 92 -7.58 -12.55 -8.25
C VAL A 92 -8.22 -11.32 -8.88
N ALA A 93 -8.95 -11.57 -9.95
CA ALA A 93 -9.62 -10.52 -10.73
C ALA A 93 -10.72 -9.82 -9.93
N LEU A 94 -10.82 -8.51 -10.11
CA LEU A 94 -11.89 -7.65 -9.63
C LEU A 94 -12.63 -7.05 -10.83
N SER A 95 -13.94 -6.77 -10.65
CA SER A 95 -14.70 -6.03 -11.65
C SER A 95 -14.46 -4.53 -11.52
N GLU A 96 -14.20 -3.86 -12.64
CA GLU A 96 -14.23 -2.39 -12.67
C GLU A 96 -15.61 -1.87 -12.28
N GLN A 97 -15.65 -0.72 -11.60
CA GLN A 97 -16.89 -0.06 -11.12
C GLN A 97 -17.66 -0.86 -10.06
N ASP A 98 -17.17 -2.02 -9.63
CA ASP A 98 -17.77 -2.78 -8.54
C ASP A 98 -17.48 -2.15 -7.18
N THR A 99 -18.42 -2.24 -6.26
CA THR A 99 -18.26 -1.80 -4.89
C THR A 99 -17.95 -2.99 -4.00
N LEU A 100 -16.73 -3.01 -3.45
CA LEU A 100 -16.28 -4.06 -2.55
C LEU A 100 -16.98 -3.94 -1.20
N SER A 101 -17.38 -5.09 -0.65
CA SER A 101 -17.87 -5.18 0.72
C SER A 101 -16.81 -5.82 1.59
N LEU A 102 -16.37 -5.11 2.63
CA LEU A 102 -15.31 -5.53 3.51
C LEU A 102 -15.84 -5.82 4.90
N TYR A 103 -15.38 -6.91 5.49
CA TYR A 103 -15.81 -7.35 6.81
C TYR A 103 -14.62 -7.80 7.65
N GLY A 104 -14.72 -7.59 8.97
CA GLY A 104 -13.74 -8.06 9.92
C GLY A 104 -14.38 -8.68 11.16
N ALA A 105 -13.61 -9.40 11.95
CA ALA A 105 -14.01 -9.91 13.25
C ALA A 105 -13.07 -9.39 14.33
N ALA A 106 -13.57 -9.19 15.54
CA ALA A 106 -12.82 -8.79 16.71
C ALA A 106 -13.21 -9.62 17.91
N THR A 107 -12.23 -10.06 18.71
CA THR A 107 -12.45 -10.85 19.93
C THR A 107 -12.68 -9.99 21.17
N ALA A 108 -12.43 -8.69 21.06
CA ALA A 108 -12.62 -7.68 22.10
C ALA A 108 -12.93 -6.31 21.49
N ALA A 109 -13.23 -5.30 22.32
CA ALA A 109 -13.32 -3.91 21.87
C ALA A 109 -12.03 -3.50 21.16
N SER A 110 -12.14 -3.07 19.91
CA SER A 110 -10.98 -2.74 19.08
C SER A 110 -11.34 -1.89 17.86
N THR A 111 -10.34 -1.34 17.21
CA THR A 111 -10.45 -0.86 15.83
C THR A 111 -9.95 -1.94 14.90
N ILE A 112 -10.71 -2.19 13.86
CA ILE A 112 -10.37 -3.11 12.76
C ILE A 112 -10.04 -2.24 11.57
N LEU A 113 -8.86 -2.44 10.99
CA LEU A 113 -8.39 -1.73 9.80
C LEU A 113 -8.05 -2.74 8.71
N MET A 114 -8.42 -2.44 7.48
CA MET A 114 -8.10 -3.26 6.31
C MET A 114 -7.64 -2.36 5.17
N GLY A 115 -6.44 -2.62 4.67
CA GLY A 115 -5.93 -2.04 3.43
C GLY A 115 -5.99 -3.06 2.29
N LEU A 116 -6.57 -2.68 1.17
CA LEU A 116 -6.58 -3.47 -0.05
C LEU A 116 -5.63 -2.85 -1.05
N GLN A 117 -4.60 -3.56 -1.44
CA GLN A 117 -3.74 -3.17 -2.55
C GLN A 117 -4.31 -3.73 -3.84
N ILE A 118 -4.72 -2.85 -4.73
CA ILE A 118 -5.33 -3.19 -6.00
C ILE A 118 -4.39 -2.76 -7.12
N GLN A 119 -4.07 -3.69 -8.00
CA GLN A 119 -3.34 -3.43 -9.23
C GLN A 119 -4.32 -3.08 -10.35
N TYR A 120 -3.99 -2.08 -11.08
CA TYR A 120 -4.70 -1.66 -12.29
C TYR A 120 -3.78 -1.72 -13.49
N GLU A 121 -4.21 -2.39 -14.53
CA GLU A 121 -3.62 -2.23 -15.85
C GLU A 121 -4.33 -1.07 -16.56
N ASN A 122 -3.59 -0.02 -16.93
CA ASN A 122 -4.10 1.16 -17.64
C ASN A 122 -5.38 1.78 -17.03
N VAL A 123 -5.33 2.15 -15.76
CA VAL A 123 -6.44 2.86 -15.11
C VAL A 123 -6.72 4.22 -15.79
N ARG A 124 -8.01 4.55 -15.97
CA ARG A 124 -8.42 5.76 -16.67
C ARG A 124 -8.01 7.03 -15.94
N GLY A 125 -7.37 7.94 -16.67
CA GLY A 125 -6.99 9.26 -16.14
C GLY A 125 -5.85 9.25 -15.14
N VAL A 126 -5.16 8.13 -14.96
CA VAL A 126 -4.00 8.00 -14.08
C VAL A 126 -2.80 7.58 -14.91
N GLN A 127 -1.70 8.28 -14.73
CA GLN A 127 -0.39 7.90 -15.26
C GLN A 127 0.56 7.73 -14.09
N ALA A 128 1.17 6.56 -13.99
CA ALA A 128 2.18 6.23 -13.00
C ALA A 128 3.52 5.95 -13.68
N ASP A 129 4.61 6.38 -13.06
CA ASP A 129 5.98 6.14 -13.52
C ASP A 129 6.57 4.98 -12.73
N LEU A 130 6.05 3.78 -13.01
CA LEU A 130 6.52 2.52 -12.44
C LEU A 130 7.42 1.79 -13.43
N TYR A 131 8.47 1.19 -12.91
CA TYR A 131 9.47 0.46 -13.70
C TYR A 131 9.67 -0.95 -13.17
N ARG A 132 10.14 -1.85 -14.03
CA ARG A 132 10.66 -3.14 -13.58
C ARG A 132 12.04 -2.94 -12.97
N TRP A 133 12.32 -3.65 -11.90
CA TRP A 133 13.66 -3.59 -11.32
C TRP A 133 14.74 -4.06 -12.29
N SER A 134 14.46 -5.06 -13.11
CA SER A 134 15.36 -5.54 -14.19
C SER A 134 15.82 -4.43 -15.14
N ASP A 135 14.96 -3.44 -15.38
CA ASP A 135 15.26 -2.31 -16.29
C ASP A 135 16.06 -1.20 -15.60
N LEU A 136 16.07 -1.16 -14.28
CA LEU A 136 16.72 -0.14 -13.47
C LEU A 136 18.06 -0.57 -12.87
N ARG A 137 18.22 -1.85 -12.52
CA ARG A 137 19.35 -2.35 -11.72
C ARG A 137 20.74 -2.04 -12.30
N ASN A 138 20.86 -1.99 -13.63
CA ASN A 138 22.11 -1.67 -14.31
C ASN A 138 22.45 -0.16 -14.30
N ASP A 139 21.45 0.68 -14.05
CA ASP A 139 21.57 2.14 -13.97
C ASP A 139 21.79 2.61 -12.54
N VAL A 140 21.79 1.73 -11.54
CA VAL A 140 22.00 2.11 -10.14
C VAL A 140 23.42 2.64 -9.94
N LYS A 141 23.52 3.82 -9.35
CA LYS A 141 24.76 4.48 -8.96
C LYS A 141 25.08 4.23 -7.48
N SER A 142 24.07 4.38 -6.61
CA SER A 142 24.20 4.18 -5.17
C SER A 142 22.84 3.91 -4.56
N PHE A 143 22.83 3.35 -3.35
CA PHE A 143 21.64 3.26 -2.50
C PHE A 143 21.71 4.29 -1.40
N LYS A 144 20.56 4.82 -1.01
CA LYS A 144 20.41 5.78 0.09
C LYS A 144 19.18 5.43 0.92
N ALA A 145 19.17 5.82 2.17
CA ALA A 145 17.99 5.84 3.01
C ALA A 145 17.53 7.29 3.19
N ILE A 146 16.24 7.54 3.04
CA ILE A 146 15.61 8.84 3.30
C ILE A 146 14.73 8.65 4.53
N GLU A 147 15.10 9.29 5.63
CA GLU A 147 14.32 9.25 6.86
C GLU A 147 13.20 10.29 6.84
N VAL A 148 12.00 9.86 7.19
CA VAL A 148 10.80 10.69 7.25
C VAL A 148 10.13 10.49 8.60
N ASP A 149 10.12 11.55 9.41
CA ASP A 149 9.34 11.59 10.65
C ASP A 149 7.86 11.70 10.29
N LEU A 150 7.09 10.66 10.57
CA LEU A 150 5.67 10.67 10.25
C LEU A 150 4.92 11.74 11.07
N ALA A 151 4.03 12.46 10.41
CA ALA A 151 3.03 13.26 11.09
C ALA A 151 2.09 12.35 11.92
N ALA A 152 1.32 12.94 12.83
CA ALA A 152 0.40 12.18 13.67
C ALA A 152 -0.58 11.36 12.80
N ILE A 153 -0.74 10.08 13.13
CA ILE A 153 -1.66 9.16 12.45
C ILE A 153 -2.92 9.06 13.31
N ALA A 154 -4.05 9.47 12.75
CA ALA A 154 -5.35 9.27 13.38
C ALA A 154 -5.86 7.85 13.11
N VAL A 155 -6.68 7.33 14.03
CA VAL A 155 -7.29 5.99 13.91
C VAL A 155 -8.10 5.88 12.61
N GLY A 156 -7.81 4.88 11.79
CA GLY A 156 -8.56 4.58 10.58
C GLY A 156 -8.51 5.66 9.50
N ALA A 157 -7.48 6.50 9.51
CA ALA A 157 -7.29 7.55 8.52
C ALA A 157 -5.88 7.49 7.92
N TRP A 158 -5.75 7.99 6.70
CA TRP A 158 -4.46 8.19 6.07
C TRP A 158 -3.76 9.44 6.61
N THR A 159 -2.46 9.32 6.80
CA THR A 159 -1.55 10.44 6.99
C THR A 159 -0.55 10.44 5.85
N ASP A 160 -0.49 11.54 5.11
CA ASP A 160 0.49 11.76 4.04
C ASP A 160 1.54 12.74 4.56
N THR A 161 2.77 12.27 4.78
CA THR A 161 3.90 13.10 5.24
C THR A 161 4.82 13.38 4.06
N LEU A 162 5.02 14.68 3.77
CA LEU A 162 5.92 15.10 2.70
C LEU A 162 7.35 14.62 3.01
N ILE A 163 8.05 14.13 2.00
CA ILE A 163 9.48 13.85 2.10
C ILE A 163 10.21 15.18 2.23
N THR A 164 10.37 15.62 3.46
CA THR A 164 11.20 16.80 3.77
C THR A 164 12.65 16.36 3.74
N GLN A 165 13.37 16.86 2.77
CA GLN A 165 14.77 16.52 2.67
C GLN A 165 15.64 17.52 3.38
N THR A 166 16.50 17.00 4.21
CA THR A 166 17.77 17.66 4.47
C THR A 166 18.51 17.72 3.12
N GLU A 167 18.90 18.92 2.74
CA GLU A 167 19.43 19.29 1.42
C GLU A 167 20.57 18.42 0.88
N ASN A 168 21.15 17.57 1.71
CA ASN A 168 22.34 16.77 1.41
C ASN A 168 22.04 15.33 0.95
N GLN A 169 20.79 14.90 0.86
CA GLN A 169 20.46 13.50 0.59
C GLN A 169 20.14 13.21 -0.88
N LEU A 170 19.53 14.13 -1.60
CA LEU A 170 19.22 13.95 -3.02
C LEU A 170 19.91 14.98 -3.92
N HIS A 171 20.49 14.49 -4.99
CA HIS A 171 21.04 15.33 -6.04
C HIS A 171 19.94 15.83 -6.97
N ALA A 172 19.86 17.16 -7.18
CA ALA A 172 18.77 17.80 -7.91
C ALA A 172 18.55 17.25 -9.33
N ASP A 173 19.61 16.73 -9.95
CA ASP A 173 19.60 16.23 -11.32
C ASP A 173 19.50 14.72 -11.43
N SER A 174 19.22 14.00 -10.33
CA SER A 174 19.11 12.56 -10.31
C SER A 174 17.66 12.10 -10.22
N SER A 175 17.38 10.91 -10.76
CA SER A 175 16.17 10.15 -10.51
C SER A 175 16.42 9.09 -9.43
N TYR A 176 15.39 8.79 -8.67
CA TYR A 176 15.44 7.86 -7.54
C TYR A 176 14.35 6.81 -7.66
N ALA A 177 14.76 5.54 -7.67
CA ALA A 177 13.86 4.41 -7.62
C ALA A 177 13.60 4.04 -6.16
N VAL A 178 12.35 4.00 -5.73
CA VAL A 178 11.98 3.56 -4.38
C VAL A 178 11.93 2.04 -4.39
N VAL A 179 12.89 1.38 -3.74
CA VAL A 179 12.98 -0.09 -3.75
C VAL A 179 12.23 -0.72 -2.58
N GLY A 180 12.10 0.01 -1.47
CA GLY A 180 11.36 -0.44 -0.31
C GLY A 180 11.45 0.55 0.85
N TYR A 181 11.16 0.10 2.04
CA TYR A 181 11.15 0.91 3.25
C TYR A 181 11.40 0.08 4.51
N SER A 182 11.67 0.77 5.61
CA SER A 182 11.59 0.21 6.97
C SER A 182 10.88 1.21 7.88
N CYS A 183 10.31 0.74 8.99
CA CYS A 183 9.62 1.58 9.95
C CYS A 183 10.13 1.32 11.37
N SER A 184 10.33 2.38 12.16
CA SER A 184 10.81 2.28 13.54
C SER A 184 9.78 1.76 14.54
N GLN A 185 8.50 1.81 14.17
CA GLN A 185 7.37 1.31 14.97
C GLN A 185 6.45 0.46 14.12
N SER A 186 5.62 -0.35 14.80
CA SER A 186 4.55 -1.10 14.13
C SER A 186 3.46 -0.13 13.67
N VAL A 187 3.43 0.12 12.37
CA VAL A 187 2.38 0.82 11.63
C VAL A 187 1.71 -0.21 10.73
N ASP A 188 0.39 -0.17 10.56
CA ASP A 188 -0.28 -1.22 9.78
C ASP A 188 0.03 -1.12 8.28
N LEU A 189 -0.03 0.10 7.74
CA LEU A 189 0.24 0.38 6.34
C LEU A 189 1.27 1.49 6.19
N VAL A 190 2.24 1.27 5.33
CA VAL A 190 3.26 2.25 4.93
C VAL A 190 3.51 2.14 3.44
N GLY A 191 3.71 3.26 2.79
CA GLY A 191 4.08 3.30 1.39
C GLY A 191 4.28 4.70 0.86
N VAL A 192 4.06 4.88 -0.42
CA VAL A 192 4.34 6.14 -1.10
C VAL A 192 3.15 6.63 -1.91
N LYS A 193 3.07 7.96 -2.10
CA LYS A 193 2.10 8.65 -2.92
C LYS A 193 2.74 9.85 -3.59
N GLY A 194 2.51 10.04 -4.87
CA GLY A 194 3.03 11.18 -5.62
C GLY A 194 2.87 11.00 -7.13
N ILE A 195 3.54 11.84 -7.88
CA ILE A 195 3.50 11.79 -9.36
C ILE A 195 3.91 10.40 -9.85
N ALA A 196 4.97 9.82 -9.28
CA ALA A 196 5.47 8.49 -9.66
C ALA A 196 4.41 7.37 -9.51
N THR A 197 3.47 7.52 -8.62
CA THR A 197 2.36 6.56 -8.42
C THR A 197 1.04 7.03 -9.07
N GLY A 198 1.07 8.09 -9.89
CA GLY A 198 -0.14 8.70 -10.44
C GLY A 198 -1.04 9.34 -9.37
N ASN A 199 -0.45 9.80 -8.27
CA ASN A 199 -1.13 10.29 -7.06
C ASN A 199 -2.03 9.27 -6.35
N LEU A 200 -1.88 7.99 -6.67
CA LEU A 200 -2.47 6.89 -5.91
C LEU A 200 -1.56 6.50 -4.74
N ARG A 201 -2.12 5.89 -3.71
CA ARG A 201 -1.35 5.33 -2.60
C ARG A 201 -0.87 3.93 -2.97
N TYR A 202 0.43 3.76 -3.00
CA TYR A 202 1.04 2.45 -3.19
C TYR A 202 1.70 2.04 -1.88
N CYS A 203 0.95 1.31 -1.04
CA CYS A 203 1.33 0.96 0.32
C CYS A 203 1.34 -0.55 0.50
N GLY A 204 2.26 -1.01 1.35
CA GLY A 204 2.35 -2.36 1.84
C GLY A 204 2.21 -2.42 3.37
N PRO A 205 2.50 -3.57 4.00
CA PRO A 205 2.49 -3.71 5.45
C PRO A 205 3.59 -2.86 6.07
N GLY A 206 3.31 -2.17 7.17
CA GLY A 206 4.31 -1.36 7.87
C GLY A 206 5.31 -2.19 8.69
N ALA A 207 4.92 -3.42 9.06
CA ALA A 207 5.79 -4.42 9.65
C ALA A 207 5.44 -5.80 9.12
N SER A 208 6.45 -6.65 8.94
CA SER A 208 6.26 -8.05 8.54
C SER A 208 7.39 -8.91 9.10
N SER A 209 7.05 -10.10 9.57
CA SER A 209 8.03 -11.12 9.97
C SER A 209 8.49 -11.99 8.79
N THR A 210 7.81 -11.92 7.66
CA THR A 210 8.01 -12.81 6.50
C THR A 210 8.47 -12.11 5.24
N LEU A 211 8.30 -10.79 5.14
CA LEU A 211 8.68 -10.00 3.97
C LEU A 211 9.86 -9.09 4.27
N ASP A 212 10.81 -9.03 3.36
CA ASP A 212 11.83 -8.00 3.36
C ASP A 212 11.23 -6.68 2.83
N LEU A 213 10.81 -5.82 3.74
CA LEU A 213 10.21 -4.53 3.41
C LEU A 213 11.24 -3.56 2.80
N THR A 214 12.54 -3.77 3.01
CA THR A 214 13.59 -2.93 2.42
C THR A 214 13.70 -3.10 0.91
N SER A 215 13.13 -4.17 0.37
CA SER A 215 13.00 -4.46 -1.05
C SER A 215 11.55 -4.68 -1.51
N TYR A 216 10.57 -4.19 -0.76
CA TYR A 216 9.15 -4.47 -0.96
C TYR A 216 8.66 -4.23 -2.40
N PHE A 217 8.98 -3.07 -2.97
CA PHE A 217 8.52 -2.73 -4.32
C PHE A 217 9.21 -3.58 -5.41
N ILE A 218 10.43 -4.03 -5.16
CA ILE A 218 11.11 -4.99 -6.05
C ILE A 218 10.40 -6.35 -5.97
N TYR A 219 10.19 -6.84 -4.75
CA TYR A 219 9.59 -8.13 -4.48
C TYR A 219 8.21 -8.29 -5.16
N MET A 220 7.37 -7.26 -5.05
CA MET A 220 6.03 -7.26 -5.65
C MET A 220 6.03 -7.46 -7.18
N GLY A 221 7.11 -7.09 -7.86
CA GLY A 221 7.20 -7.18 -9.32
C GLY A 221 8.01 -8.37 -9.86
N GLU A 222 8.85 -9.00 -9.05
CA GLU A 222 9.83 -9.98 -9.54
C GLU A 222 9.17 -11.25 -10.12
N GLU A 223 8.21 -11.82 -9.40
CA GLU A 223 7.55 -13.05 -9.83
C GLU A 223 6.77 -12.90 -11.14
N GLN A 224 6.15 -11.74 -11.34
CA GLN A 224 5.31 -11.43 -12.49
C GLN A 224 6.07 -10.71 -13.61
N ASN A 225 7.30 -10.28 -13.35
CA ASN A 225 8.09 -9.43 -14.25
C ASN A 225 7.32 -8.16 -14.69
N ILE A 226 6.61 -7.53 -13.77
CA ILE A 226 5.82 -6.31 -13.95
C ILE A 226 6.50 -5.09 -13.34
N ALA A 227 6.03 -3.91 -13.76
CA ALA A 227 6.53 -2.63 -13.27
C ALA A 227 5.88 -2.29 -11.92
N THR A 228 6.69 -2.31 -10.85
CA THR A 228 6.24 -2.05 -9.48
C THR A 228 7.09 -1.01 -8.75
N VAL A 229 8.26 -0.68 -9.29
CA VAL A 229 9.20 0.24 -8.63
C VAL A 229 8.89 1.68 -9.03
N PRO A 230 8.42 2.53 -8.09
CA PRO A 230 8.17 3.94 -8.38
C PRO A 230 9.49 4.68 -8.60
N VAL A 231 9.55 5.52 -9.64
CA VAL A 231 10.71 6.38 -9.90
C VAL A 231 10.28 7.84 -9.88
N PHE A 232 10.93 8.64 -9.03
CA PHE A 232 10.70 10.07 -8.95
C PHE A 232 11.98 10.85 -9.20
N GLN A 233 11.84 12.07 -9.67
CA GLN A 233 12.96 13.00 -9.80
C GLN A 233 13.12 13.81 -8.50
N ALA A 234 14.35 14.19 -8.18
CA ALA A 234 14.60 14.98 -6.97
C ALA A 234 13.81 16.32 -6.96
N ASN A 235 13.49 16.87 -8.13
CA ASN A 235 12.67 18.07 -8.26
C ASN A 235 11.20 17.85 -7.92
N ASP A 236 10.70 16.60 -7.97
CA ASP A 236 9.31 16.24 -7.65
C ASP A 236 9.10 16.03 -6.14
N ARG A 237 10.14 16.18 -5.35
CA ARG A 237 10.12 15.98 -3.89
C ARG A 237 8.98 16.70 -3.17
N ASN A 238 8.57 17.87 -3.64
CA ASN A 238 7.49 18.67 -3.04
C ASN A 238 6.08 18.09 -3.28
N SER A 239 5.99 17.01 -4.07
CA SER A 239 4.75 16.29 -4.36
C SER A 239 4.88 14.79 -4.11
N PHE A 240 5.91 14.36 -3.37
CA PHE A 240 6.14 12.97 -3.03
C PHE A 240 6.02 12.78 -1.52
N TYR A 241 5.17 11.86 -1.11
CA TYR A 241 4.78 11.64 0.29
C TYR A 241 5.03 10.21 0.70
N VAL A 242 5.37 10.02 1.97
CA VAL A 242 5.15 8.76 2.68
C VAL A 242 3.72 8.77 3.17
N SER A 243 2.95 7.75 2.77
CA SER A 243 1.58 7.52 3.25
C SER A 243 1.60 6.45 4.32
N ALA A 244 0.88 6.66 5.40
CA ALA A 244 0.76 5.71 6.49
C ALA A 244 -0.66 5.68 7.05
N ALA A 245 -1.08 4.50 7.55
CA ALA A 245 -2.34 4.33 8.27
C ALA A 245 -2.19 3.29 9.38
N ASN A 246 -2.94 3.45 10.45
CA ASN A 246 -2.86 2.55 11.60
C ASN A 246 -4.22 2.37 12.29
N HIS A 247 -4.43 1.19 12.89
CA HIS A 247 -5.61 0.88 13.69
C HIS A 247 -5.65 1.64 15.03
N ALA A 248 -4.53 2.12 15.51
CA ALA A 248 -4.39 2.93 16.72
C ALA A 248 -3.77 4.29 16.38
N ALA A 249 -4.07 5.31 17.18
CA ALA A 249 -3.45 6.61 17.00
C ALA A 249 -1.95 6.57 17.31
N ILE A 250 -1.15 7.23 16.48
CA ILE A 250 0.29 7.39 16.67
C ILE A 250 0.61 8.89 16.71
N GLY A 251 1.35 9.33 17.74
CA GLY A 251 1.79 10.73 17.87
C GLY A 251 2.76 11.15 16.76
N GLY A 252 2.69 12.41 16.34
CA GLY A 252 3.64 12.93 15.36
C GLY A 252 5.09 12.88 15.85
N GLY A 253 6.01 12.54 14.95
CA GLY A 253 7.44 12.40 15.24
C GLY A 253 7.82 11.19 16.08
N THR A 254 6.89 10.27 16.35
CA THR A 254 7.18 9.04 17.11
C THR A 254 7.46 7.84 16.23
N ALA A 255 6.97 7.85 15.00
CA ALA A 255 7.26 6.82 13.99
C ALA A 255 8.13 7.41 12.87
N ILE A 256 9.22 6.75 12.57
CA ILE A 256 10.14 7.11 11.48
C ILE A 256 10.05 6.05 10.40
N VAL A 257 9.88 6.48 9.17
CA VAL A 257 9.99 5.63 7.99
C VAL A 257 11.29 5.96 7.27
N SER A 258 12.10 4.94 7.04
CA SER A 258 13.27 5.06 6.17
C SER A 258 12.91 4.48 4.80
N LEU A 259 12.76 5.33 3.79
CA LEU A 259 12.63 4.89 2.39
C LEU A 259 13.99 4.48 1.85
N ILE A 260 14.08 3.29 1.32
CA ILE A 260 15.28 2.81 0.65
C ILE A 260 15.15 3.16 -0.84
N VAL A 261 16.07 3.98 -1.32
CA VAL A 261 16.05 4.47 -2.70
C VAL A 261 17.37 4.16 -3.41
N ALA A 262 17.25 3.83 -4.69
CA ALA A 262 18.40 3.69 -5.59
C ALA A 262 18.54 4.96 -6.43
N GLU A 263 19.67 5.64 -6.32
CA GLU A 263 20.03 6.75 -7.21
C GLU A 263 20.42 6.19 -8.59
N LEU A 264 19.81 6.72 -9.63
CA LEU A 264 20.02 6.28 -11.01
C LEU A 264 21.05 7.16 -11.73
N LYS A 265 21.88 6.56 -12.58
CA LYS A 265 22.88 7.26 -13.40
C LYS A 265 22.23 8.12 -14.46
N ASN A 266 21.11 7.69 -15.00
CA ASN A 266 20.37 8.36 -16.05
C ASN A 266 19.03 8.83 -15.50
N LYS A 267 18.59 10.01 -15.95
CA LYS A 267 17.22 10.47 -15.68
C LYS A 267 16.22 9.53 -16.38
N LYS A 268 15.18 9.19 -15.67
CA LYS A 268 14.04 8.43 -16.18
C LYS A 268 12.82 9.33 -16.30
#